data_6c1884306eee0e13e000c0fb9cd9073d
#
_entry.id   6c1884306eee0e13e000c0fb9cd9073d
#
_cell.length_a   1.000
_cell.length_b   1.000
_cell.length_c   1.000
_cell.angle_alpha   90.00
_cell.angle_beta   90.00
_cell.angle_gamma   90.00
#
_symmetry.space_group_name_H-M   'P 1'
#
loop_
_entity.id
_entity.type
_entity.pdbx_description
1 polymer ?
#
loop_
_entity_poly.entity_id
_entity_poly.type
_entity_poly.pdbx_seq_one_letter_code
_entity_poly.pdbx_strand_id
1 'polypeptide(L)'
;MPSTIISCAVTGSAPTPDKNPAVPVTPLEIANSAIDAARAGAAIVHCHVRSLETKKPSMELELYREVANLIRDADVDVILNLTTGPGARFSPSSADPGKASANSQMCSPEKRVEHILELKPDICSLDVATMNRKSHVFLNSPEHLNVMADYIRKANVKPEIEVFDTGHILNAKKMIDDGLIAEPPFFLFCLGVDYGAPATLETMLLMRSMFPKG
;
A
#
# COMPACT_ATOMS: atom_id res chain seq x y z
N MET A 1 -2.20 -11.63 28.04
CA MET A 1 -3.25 -11.23 27.06
C MET A 1 -2.54 -11.13 25.73
N PRO A 2 -3.17 -11.50 24.60
CA PRO A 2 -2.54 -11.29 23.31
C PRO A 2 -2.31 -9.79 23.10
N SER A 3 -1.13 -9.42 22.61
CA SER A 3 -0.79 -8.04 22.28
C SER A 3 -1.52 -7.62 20.99
N THR A 4 -2.04 -6.40 20.97
CA THR A 4 -2.62 -5.82 19.74
C THR A 4 -1.57 -4.94 19.07
N ILE A 5 -1.29 -5.18 17.79
CA ILE A 5 -0.42 -4.34 16.98
C ILE A 5 -1.26 -3.18 16.43
N ILE A 6 -0.78 -1.96 16.63
CA ILE A 6 -1.40 -0.76 16.06
C ILE A 6 -0.57 -0.34 14.84
N SER A 7 -1.20 -0.30 13.67
CA SER A 7 -0.64 0.27 12.46
C SER A 7 -1.29 1.64 12.17
N CYS A 8 -0.48 2.65 11.95
CA CYS A 8 -0.94 4.01 11.65
C CYS A 8 -0.55 4.41 10.22
N ALA A 9 -1.55 4.58 9.34
CA ALA A 9 -1.35 5.13 8.01
C ALA A 9 -1.42 6.67 8.08
N VAL A 10 -0.26 7.32 8.15
CA VAL A 10 -0.17 8.78 8.28
C VAL A 10 -0.49 9.51 6.98
N THR A 11 -0.34 8.83 5.84
CA THR A 11 -0.73 9.31 4.51
C THR A 11 -1.35 8.18 3.70
N GLY A 12 -2.03 8.53 2.62
CA GLY A 12 -2.67 7.59 1.70
C GLY A 12 -2.77 8.17 0.28
N SER A 13 -3.39 7.44 -0.65
CA SER A 13 -3.52 7.80 -2.06
C SER A 13 -4.66 8.79 -2.37
N ALA A 14 -5.51 9.13 -1.41
CA ALA A 14 -6.64 10.03 -1.65
C ALA A 14 -6.20 11.51 -1.69
N PRO A 15 -6.92 12.39 -2.45
CA PRO A 15 -6.65 13.83 -2.50
C PRO A 15 -7.18 14.53 -1.23
N THR A 16 -6.62 14.15 -0.08
CA THR A 16 -7.06 14.61 1.24
C THR A 16 -6.47 15.95 1.69
N PRO A 17 -5.26 16.40 1.23
CA PRO A 17 -4.74 17.73 1.59
C PRO A 17 -5.67 18.88 1.22
N ASP A 18 -6.45 18.74 0.15
CA ASP A 18 -7.43 19.77 -0.27
C ASP A 18 -8.62 19.85 0.68
N LYS A 19 -8.87 18.80 1.47
CA LYS A 19 -9.99 18.71 2.41
C LYS A 19 -9.60 19.02 3.84
N ASN A 20 -8.36 18.71 4.19
CA ASN A 20 -7.83 18.91 5.53
C ASN A 20 -6.35 19.35 5.44
N PRO A 21 -6.03 20.59 5.82
CA PRO A 21 -4.66 21.11 5.77
C PRO A 21 -3.70 20.44 6.76
N ALA A 22 -4.20 19.65 7.73
CA ALA A 22 -3.36 18.88 8.64
C ALA A 22 -2.80 17.59 8.01
N VAL A 23 -3.23 17.21 6.80
CA VAL A 23 -2.66 16.06 6.09
C VAL A 23 -1.24 16.40 5.63
N PRO A 24 -0.23 15.63 6.06
CA PRO A 24 1.16 15.93 5.72
C PRO A 24 1.44 15.76 4.22
N VAL A 25 2.26 16.64 3.67
CA VAL A 25 2.62 16.69 2.24
C VAL A 25 4.11 16.56 2.03
N THR A 26 4.92 17.33 2.75
CA THR A 26 6.37 17.28 2.63
C THR A 26 6.96 16.05 3.30
N PRO A 27 8.13 15.57 2.89
CA PRO A 27 8.81 14.45 3.56
C PRO A 27 8.98 14.69 5.06
N LEU A 28 9.33 15.89 5.46
CA LEU A 28 9.48 16.24 6.88
C LEU A 28 8.16 16.16 7.65
N GLU A 29 7.06 16.66 7.08
CA GLU A 29 5.73 16.56 7.71
C GLU A 29 5.28 15.11 7.82
N ILE A 30 5.51 14.29 6.77
CA ILE A 30 5.17 12.86 6.77
C ILE A 30 5.99 12.12 7.82
N ALA A 31 7.29 12.34 7.86
CA ALA A 31 8.17 11.73 8.85
C ALA A 31 7.80 12.14 10.28
N ASN A 32 7.56 13.41 10.54
CA ASN A 32 7.13 13.88 11.85
C ASN A 32 5.81 13.24 12.29
N SER A 33 4.83 13.15 11.38
CA SER A 33 3.56 12.48 11.67
C SER A 33 3.75 10.99 12.00
N ALA A 34 4.68 10.30 11.30
CA ALA A 34 5.02 8.91 11.58
C ALA A 34 5.73 8.74 12.94
N ILE A 35 6.67 9.62 13.25
CA ILE A 35 7.39 9.64 14.53
C ILE A 35 6.43 9.90 15.70
N ASP A 36 5.51 10.84 15.54
CA ASP A 36 4.50 11.14 16.55
C ASP A 36 3.52 9.98 16.76
N ALA A 37 3.13 9.30 15.68
CA ALA A 37 2.33 8.07 15.76
C ALA A 37 3.07 6.95 16.52
N ALA A 38 4.38 6.76 16.26
CA ALA A 38 5.22 5.81 16.97
C ALA A 38 5.31 6.14 18.46
N ARG A 39 5.56 7.40 18.80
CA ARG A 39 5.58 7.88 20.21
C ARG A 39 4.25 7.73 20.92
N ALA A 40 3.15 7.79 20.16
CA ALA A 40 1.80 7.52 20.69
C ALA A 40 1.47 6.03 20.84
N GLY A 41 2.37 5.12 20.42
CA GLY A 41 2.25 3.68 20.58
C GLY A 41 1.93 2.89 19.31
N ALA A 42 2.02 3.50 18.12
CA ALA A 42 1.94 2.74 16.88
C ALA A 42 3.19 1.87 16.72
N ALA A 43 3.01 0.58 16.46
CA ALA A 43 4.09 -0.35 16.19
C ALA A 43 4.50 -0.32 14.70
N ILE A 44 3.60 0.09 13.82
CA ILE A 44 3.81 0.19 12.38
C ILE A 44 3.37 1.58 11.92
N VAL A 45 4.15 2.22 11.06
CA VAL A 45 3.76 3.45 10.36
C VAL A 45 3.76 3.20 8.87
N HIS A 46 2.62 3.47 8.22
CA HIS A 46 2.45 3.32 6.78
C HIS A 46 2.51 4.69 6.09
N CYS A 47 3.39 4.81 5.10
CA CYS A 47 3.69 6.07 4.44
C CYS A 47 3.51 6.01 2.92
N HIS A 48 2.80 7.02 2.39
CA HIS A 48 2.85 7.44 0.99
C HIS A 48 3.58 8.77 0.91
N VAL A 49 4.29 9.01 -0.19
CA VAL A 49 4.85 10.34 -0.46
C VAL A 49 3.99 11.12 -1.44
N ARG A 50 4.14 12.43 -1.45
CA ARG A 50 3.36 13.34 -2.27
C ARG A 50 4.27 14.28 -3.04
N SER A 51 3.88 14.61 -4.27
CA SER A 51 4.52 15.68 -5.04
C SER A 51 4.38 16.99 -4.29
N LEU A 52 5.47 17.71 -4.14
CA LEU A 52 5.48 19.00 -3.44
C LEU A 52 4.69 20.06 -4.22
N GLU A 53 4.67 19.95 -5.54
CA GLU A 53 3.96 20.88 -6.42
C GLU A 53 2.44 20.63 -6.43
N THR A 54 2.04 19.37 -6.65
CA THR A 54 0.63 19.02 -6.90
C THR A 54 -0.08 18.48 -5.67
N LYS A 55 0.63 18.16 -4.59
CA LYS A 55 0.15 17.50 -3.36
C LYS A 55 -0.49 16.12 -3.61
N LYS A 56 -0.42 15.61 -4.84
CA LYS A 56 -0.92 14.29 -5.21
C LYS A 56 0.09 13.21 -4.83
N PRO A 57 -0.35 11.93 -4.68
CA PRO A 57 0.57 10.81 -4.50
C PRO A 57 1.67 10.80 -5.55
N SER A 58 2.90 10.53 -5.14
CA SER A 58 4.09 10.50 -5.99
C SER A 58 4.76 9.14 -5.92
N MET A 59 5.59 8.85 -6.92
CA MET A 59 6.50 7.70 -6.96
C MET A 59 7.97 8.15 -6.99
N GLU A 60 8.23 9.42 -6.70
CA GLU A 60 9.58 9.96 -6.69
C GLU A 60 10.41 9.32 -5.59
N LEU A 61 11.47 8.63 -5.99
CA LEU A 61 12.36 7.86 -5.11
C LEU A 61 13.00 8.74 -4.03
N GLU A 62 13.40 9.95 -4.38
CA GLU A 62 14.01 10.90 -3.44
C GLU A 62 13.09 11.26 -2.27
N LEU A 63 11.79 11.42 -2.53
CA LEU A 63 10.81 11.71 -1.48
C LEU A 63 10.68 10.53 -0.50
N TYR A 64 10.67 9.30 -1.01
CA TYR A 64 10.68 8.09 -0.16
C TYR A 64 11.97 7.98 0.64
N ARG A 65 13.11 8.29 0.01
CA ARG A 65 14.43 8.24 0.67
C ARG A 65 14.49 9.23 1.84
N GLU A 66 14.03 10.46 1.61
CA GLU A 66 14.00 11.49 2.65
C GLU A 66 13.10 11.08 3.82
N VAL A 67 11.87 10.61 3.56
CA VAL A 67 10.95 10.12 4.60
C VAL A 67 11.57 8.97 5.39
N ALA A 68 12.13 7.96 4.70
CA ALA A 68 12.69 6.79 5.33
C ALA A 68 13.91 7.13 6.21
N ASN A 69 14.78 8.03 5.74
CA ASN A 69 15.94 8.47 6.51
C ASN A 69 15.52 9.25 7.74
N LEU A 70 14.61 10.21 7.62
CA LEU A 70 14.12 11.00 8.75
C LEU A 70 13.47 10.12 9.85
N ILE A 71 12.73 9.07 9.46
CA ILE A 71 12.14 8.14 10.44
C ILE A 71 13.22 7.28 11.09
N ARG A 72 14.19 6.77 10.32
CA ARG A 72 15.28 5.91 10.82
C ARG A 72 16.27 6.66 11.73
N ASP A 73 16.50 7.94 11.44
CA ASP A 73 17.37 8.79 12.25
C ASP A 73 16.71 9.26 13.55
N ALA A 74 15.38 9.08 13.67
CA ALA A 74 14.66 9.39 14.89
C ALA A 74 14.83 8.28 15.95
N ASP A 75 14.87 8.68 17.23
CA ASP A 75 14.92 7.75 18.35
C ASP A 75 13.51 7.20 18.65
N VAL A 76 13.02 6.33 17.76
CA VAL A 76 11.74 5.62 17.89
C VAL A 76 11.87 4.18 17.39
N ASP A 77 11.26 3.24 18.13
CA ASP A 77 11.18 1.83 17.73
C ASP A 77 9.87 1.61 16.97
N VAL A 78 9.95 1.62 15.63
CA VAL A 78 8.77 1.50 14.77
C VAL A 78 9.10 0.76 13.48
N ILE A 79 8.20 -0.09 13.04
CA ILE A 79 8.26 -0.78 11.74
C ILE A 79 7.83 0.20 10.64
N LEU A 80 8.72 0.42 9.68
CA LEU A 80 8.44 1.26 8.52
C LEU A 80 7.76 0.45 7.40
N ASN A 81 6.57 0.88 7.02
CA ASN A 81 5.78 0.34 5.91
C ASN A 81 5.69 1.37 4.77
N LEU A 82 6.24 1.06 3.61
CA LEU A 82 6.14 1.91 2.41
C LEU A 82 5.16 1.31 1.41
N THR A 83 4.31 2.17 0.83
CA THR A 83 3.31 1.73 -0.15
C THR A 83 3.91 1.33 -1.49
N THR A 84 3.32 0.33 -2.18
CA THR A 84 3.55 0.04 -3.60
C THR A 84 2.32 0.33 -4.47
N GLY A 85 1.28 0.97 -3.89
CA GLY A 85 0.01 1.27 -4.57
C GLY A 85 0.10 2.23 -5.77
N PRO A 86 0.89 3.33 -5.73
CA PRO A 86 1.02 4.23 -6.87
C PRO A 86 1.49 3.51 -8.13
N GLY A 87 1.03 4.00 -9.31
CA GLY A 87 1.37 3.39 -10.60
C GLY A 87 0.42 2.28 -11.06
N ALA A 88 -0.74 2.11 -10.39
CA ALA A 88 -1.79 1.15 -10.76
C ALA A 88 -3.09 1.80 -11.24
N ARG A 89 -3.08 3.09 -11.52
CA ARG A 89 -4.29 3.82 -11.91
C ARG A 89 -4.50 3.79 -13.41
N PHE A 90 -5.56 3.13 -13.87
CA PHE A 90 -6.02 3.15 -15.25
C PHE A 90 -7.34 3.93 -15.36
N SER A 91 -7.37 4.95 -16.21
CA SER A 91 -8.56 5.70 -16.57
C SER A 91 -8.77 5.56 -18.06
N PRO A 92 -9.86 4.92 -18.55
CA PRO A 92 -10.14 4.82 -19.97
C PRO A 92 -10.32 6.20 -20.60
N SER A 93 -9.90 6.35 -21.84
CA SER A 93 -10.21 7.54 -22.63
C SER A 93 -11.69 7.53 -23.03
N SER A 94 -12.35 8.68 -22.94
CA SER A 94 -13.73 8.82 -23.39
C SER A 94 -13.89 8.71 -24.92
N ALA A 95 -12.84 9.03 -25.68
CA ALA A 95 -12.85 8.96 -27.15
C ALA A 95 -12.58 7.53 -27.66
N ASP A 96 -11.77 6.77 -26.93
CA ASP A 96 -11.41 5.38 -27.26
C ASP A 96 -11.17 4.62 -25.96
N PRO A 97 -12.18 3.89 -25.43
CA PRO A 97 -12.05 3.19 -24.14
C PRO A 97 -10.95 2.12 -24.09
N GLY A 98 -10.46 1.66 -25.26
CA GLY A 98 -9.30 0.77 -25.34
C GLY A 98 -7.96 1.43 -25.04
N LYS A 99 -7.93 2.76 -24.92
CA LYS A 99 -6.74 3.54 -24.63
C LYS A 99 -6.82 4.22 -23.27
N ALA A 100 -5.66 4.47 -22.68
CA ALA A 100 -5.54 5.24 -21.46
C ALA A 100 -5.83 6.73 -21.71
N SER A 101 -6.56 7.39 -20.81
CA SER A 101 -6.65 8.85 -20.77
C SER A 101 -5.40 9.48 -20.14
N ALA A 102 -5.26 10.81 -20.27
CA ALA A 102 -4.19 11.56 -19.62
C ALA A 102 -4.20 11.47 -18.07
N ASN A 103 -5.30 11.03 -17.48
CA ASN A 103 -5.40 10.82 -16.02
C ASN A 103 -4.91 9.43 -15.58
N SER A 104 -4.49 8.58 -16.49
CA SER A 104 -3.91 7.28 -16.15
C SER A 104 -2.48 7.45 -15.62
N GLN A 105 -2.16 6.65 -14.60
CA GLN A 105 -0.84 6.59 -13.99
C GLN A 105 -0.46 5.12 -13.85
N MET A 106 -0.23 4.47 -15.00
CA MET A 106 0.22 3.10 -15.05
C MET A 106 1.73 3.06 -15.21
N CYS A 107 2.38 2.28 -14.36
CA CYS A 107 3.81 2.03 -14.41
C CYS A 107 4.10 0.54 -14.51
N SER A 108 5.34 0.19 -14.91
CA SER A 108 5.78 -1.19 -14.85
C SER A 108 5.89 -1.66 -13.39
N PRO A 109 5.75 -2.97 -13.13
CA PRO A 109 5.88 -3.52 -11.79
C PRO A 109 7.24 -3.21 -11.14
N GLU A 110 8.32 -3.19 -11.91
CA GLU A 110 9.67 -2.85 -11.45
C GLU A 110 9.73 -1.41 -10.93
N LYS A 111 9.14 -0.47 -11.68
CA LYS A 111 9.11 0.94 -11.27
C LYS A 111 8.33 1.13 -9.98
N ARG A 112 7.27 0.36 -9.78
CA ARG A 112 6.43 0.43 -8.58
C ARG A 112 7.11 -0.07 -7.32
N VAL A 113 8.11 -0.92 -7.43
CA VAL A 113 8.87 -1.46 -6.29
C VAL A 113 10.30 -0.91 -6.19
N GLU A 114 10.70 0.02 -7.05
CA GLU A 114 12.05 0.59 -7.09
C GLU A 114 12.52 1.10 -5.72
N HIS A 115 11.69 1.87 -5.03
CA HIS A 115 11.98 2.40 -3.70
C HIS A 115 12.04 1.31 -2.62
N ILE A 116 11.29 0.21 -2.79
CA ILE A 116 11.38 -0.95 -1.88
C ILE A 116 12.73 -1.65 -2.03
N LEU A 117 13.19 -1.83 -3.29
CA LEU A 117 14.48 -2.47 -3.57
C LEU A 117 15.65 -1.67 -3.03
N GLU A 118 15.57 -0.35 -3.13
CA GLU A 118 16.65 0.54 -2.69
C GLU A 118 16.64 0.74 -1.17
N LEU A 119 15.48 1.09 -0.63
CA LEU A 119 15.38 1.51 0.77
C LEU A 119 15.20 0.35 1.75
N LYS A 120 14.74 -0.80 1.27
CA LYS A 120 14.51 -2.02 2.08
C LYS A 120 13.81 -1.69 3.40
N PRO A 121 12.57 -1.17 3.37
CA PRO A 121 11.78 -0.97 4.58
C PRO A 121 11.50 -2.33 5.25
N ASP A 122 11.06 -2.32 6.49
CA ASP A 122 10.72 -3.55 7.21
C ASP A 122 9.59 -4.31 6.51
N ILE A 123 8.56 -3.58 6.10
CA ILE A 123 7.43 -4.09 5.32
C ILE A 123 7.07 -3.11 4.20
N CYS A 124 6.33 -3.61 3.21
CA CYS A 124 5.70 -2.76 2.19
C CYS A 124 4.28 -3.24 1.92
N SER A 125 3.35 -2.35 1.59
CA SER A 125 2.02 -2.82 1.19
C SER A 125 2.04 -3.42 -0.22
N LEU A 126 1.23 -4.46 -0.43
CA LEU A 126 0.99 -5.10 -1.71
C LEU A 126 -0.51 -5.30 -1.89
N ASP A 127 -1.14 -4.43 -2.69
CA ASP A 127 -2.57 -4.53 -3.01
C ASP A 127 -2.82 -5.69 -3.97
N VAL A 128 -3.28 -6.83 -3.48
CA VAL A 128 -3.55 -8.03 -4.27
C VAL A 128 -4.94 -7.91 -4.94
N ALA A 129 -5.18 -6.78 -5.61
CA ALA A 129 -6.50 -6.36 -6.05
C ALA A 129 -6.48 -5.65 -7.40
N THR A 130 -7.42 -6.01 -8.27
CA THR A 130 -7.90 -5.14 -9.35
C THR A 130 -9.33 -4.78 -9.03
N MET A 131 -9.63 -3.49 -8.89
CA MET A 131 -10.95 -3.05 -8.46
C MET A 131 -11.34 -1.69 -9.04
N ASN A 132 -12.64 -1.45 -9.12
CA ASN A 132 -13.17 -0.15 -9.49
C ASN A 132 -12.83 0.91 -8.43
N ARG A 133 -12.65 2.12 -8.91
CA ARG A 133 -12.67 3.34 -8.12
C ARG A 133 -13.63 4.33 -8.80
N LYS A 134 -14.06 5.36 -8.11
CA LYS A 134 -15.06 6.30 -8.62
C LYS A 134 -14.77 6.83 -10.03
N SER A 135 -13.51 7.07 -10.39
CA SER A 135 -13.11 7.70 -11.65
C SER A 135 -12.06 6.90 -12.43
N HIS A 136 -11.67 5.72 -11.97
CA HIS A 136 -10.63 4.91 -12.59
C HIS A 136 -10.73 3.45 -12.13
N VAL A 137 -9.93 2.59 -12.73
CA VAL A 137 -9.68 1.24 -12.23
C VAL A 137 -8.31 1.24 -11.53
N PHE A 138 -8.26 0.68 -10.33
CA PHE A 138 -7.00 0.30 -9.70
C PHE A 138 -6.64 -1.09 -10.24
N LEU A 139 -5.56 -1.17 -10.99
CA LEU A 139 -5.27 -2.34 -11.82
C LEU A 139 -3.95 -3.00 -11.39
N ASN A 140 -4.07 -4.22 -10.86
CA ASN A 140 -2.97 -5.13 -10.59
C ASN A 140 -3.25 -6.47 -11.26
N SER A 141 -2.73 -6.68 -12.47
CA SER A 141 -2.83 -7.99 -13.10
C SER A 141 -2.03 -9.03 -12.31
N PRO A 142 -2.40 -10.33 -12.37
CA PRO A 142 -1.62 -11.39 -11.74
C PRO A 142 -0.15 -11.37 -12.17
N GLU A 143 0.14 -11.07 -13.44
CA GLU A 143 1.51 -10.96 -13.94
C GLU A 143 2.29 -9.84 -13.23
N HIS A 144 1.71 -8.64 -13.11
CA HIS A 144 2.33 -7.52 -12.39
C HIS A 144 2.57 -7.87 -10.92
N LEU A 145 1.57 -8.47 -10.25
CA LEU A 145 1.68 -8.88 -8.85
C LEU A 145 2.80 -9.91 -8.65
N ASN A 146 2.92 -10.89 -9.55
CA ASN A 146 3.96 -11.90 -9.46
C ASN A 146 5.35 -11.28 -9.57
N VAL A 147 5.55 -10.36 -10.50
CA VAL A 147 6.82 -9.63 -10.66
C VAL A 147 7.14 -8.80 -9.43
N MET A 148 6.16 -8.00 -8.94
CA MET A 148 6.35 -7.20 -7.73
C MET A 148 6.68 -8.05 -6.51
N ALA A 149 5.94 -9.14 -6.28
CA ALA A 149 6.16 -10.05 -5.15
C ALA A 149 7.54 -10.72 -5.21
N ASP A 150 8.01 -11.12 -6.39
CA ASP A 150 9.35 -11.70 -6.56
C ASP A 150 10.45 -10.69 -6.23
N TYR A 151 10.32 -9.43 -6.66
CA TYR A 151 11.24 -8.37 -6.30
C TYR A 151 11.23 -8.07 -4.80
N ILE A 152 10.05 -7.95 -4.18
CA ILE A 152 9.88 -7.72 -2.73
C ILE A 152 10.55 -8.85 -1.94
N ARG A 153 10.31 -10.11 -2.34
CA ARG A 153 10.92 -11.30 -1.74
C ARG A 153 12.45 -11.29 -1.87
N LYS A 154 13.00 -10.94 -3.05
CA LYS A 154 14.45 -10.82 -3.29
C LYS A 154 15.09 -9.69 -2.48
N ALA A 155 14.35 -8.63 -2.19
CA ALA A 155 14.79 -7.56 -1.31
C ALA A 155 14.77 -7.94 0.18
N ASN A 156 14.21 -9.10 0.54
CA ASN A 156 13.97 -9.54 1.90
C ASN A 156 13.06 -8.57 2.70
N VAL A 157 12.07 -8.01 2.01
CA VAL A 157 11.03 -7.14 2.60
C VAL A 157 9.75 -7.95 2.78
N LYS A 158 9.04 -7.74 3.89
CA LYS A 158 7.77 -8.44 4.17
C LYS A 158 6.62 -7.71 3.49
N PRO A 159 5.83 -8.34 2.59
CA PRO A 159 4.63 -7.72 2.08
C PRO A 159 3.49 -7.73 3.11
N GLU A 160 2.87 -6.57 3.35
CA GLU A 160 1.54 -6.45 3.93
C GLU A 160 0.52 -6.61 2.79
N ILE A 161 -0.22 -7.71 2.83
CA ILE A 161 -1.13 -8.11 1.75
C ILE A 161 -2.46 -7.40 1.94
N GLU A 162 -2.72 -6.38 1.14
CA GLU A 162 -3.99 -5.64 1.19
C GLU A 162 -5.07 -6.35 0.38
N VAL A 163 -6.18 -6.70 1.06
CA VAL A 163 -7.33 -7.36 0.45
C VAL A 163 -8.60 -6.56 0.71
N PHE A 164 -9.36 -6.33 -0.34
CA PHE A 164 -10.56 -5.47 -0.35
C PHE A 164 -11.84 -6.27 -0.58
N ASP A 165 -11.70 -7.57 -0.89
CA ASP A 165 -12.80 -8.48 -1.17
C ASP A 165 -12.33 -9.94 -1.02
N THR A 166 -13.28 -10.88 -0.99
CA THR A 166 -13.03 -12.32 -0.88
C THR A 166 -12.18 -12.88 -2.01
N GLY A 167 -12.39 -12.41 -3.24
CA GLY A 167 -11.59 -12.83 -4.40
C GLY A 167 -10.12 -12.48 -4.29
N HIS A 168 -9.78 -11.39 -3.61
CA HIS A 168 -8.40 -10.99 -3.37
C HIS A 168 -7.67 -11.95 -2.42
N ILE A 169 -8.38 -12.53 -1.45
CA ILE A 169 -7.81 -13.57 -0.56
C ILE A 169 -7.45 -14.82 -1.36
N LEU A 170 -8.29 -15.24 -2.31
CA LEU A 170 -8.00 -16.38 -3.17
C LEU A 170 -6.77 -16.13 -4.05
N ASN A 171 -6.63 -14.91 -4.58
CA ASN A 171 -5.45 -14.52 -5.33
C ASN A 171 -4.19 -14.54 -4.44
N ALA A 172 -4.26 -13.97 -3.24
CA ALA A 172 -3.17 -14.00 -2.28
C ALA A 172 -2.76 -15.44 -1.91
N LYS A 173 -3.74 -16.33 -1.67
CA LYS A 173 -3.47 -17.75 -1.40
C LYS A 173 -2.72 -18.41 -2.54
N LYS A 174 -3.15 -18.18 -3.80
CA LYS A 174 -2.42 -18.68 -4.95
C LYS A 174 -0.98 -18.18 -4.98
N MET A 175 -0.73 -16.92 -4.69
CA MET A 175 0.63 -16.37 -4.64
C MET A 175 1.48 -16.99 -3.51
N ILE A 176 0.86 -17.35 -2.38
CA ILE A 176 1.53 -18.07 -1.28
C ILE A 176 1.86 -19.49 -1.74
N ASP A 177 0.90 -20.22 -2.31
CA ASP A 177 1.07 -21.59 -2.81
C ASP A 177 2.14 -21.66 -3.92
N ASP A 178 2.26 -20.63 -4.75
CA ASP A 178 3.28 -20.49 -5.79
C ASP A 178 4.67 -20.06 -5.21
N GLY A 179 4.80 -19.84 -3.89
CA GLY A 179 6.04 -19.46 -3.22
C GLY A 179 6.49 -18.01 -3.47
N LEU A 180 5.59 -17.15 -3.96
CA LEU A 180 5.86 -15.72 -4.21
C LEU A 180 5.78 -14.89 -2.92
N ILE A 181 4.98 -15.31 -1.96
CA ILE A 181 4.82 -14.65 -0.66
C ILE A 181 5.31 -15.60 0.43
N ALA A 182 6.29 -15.14 1.22
CA ALA A 182 6.86 -15.91 2.32
C ALA A 182 5.90 -16.04 3.51
N GLU A 183 5.86 -17.23 4.09
CA GLU A 183 5.10 -17.48 5.33
C GLU A 183 5.84 -16.97 6.59
N PRO A 184 5.08 -16.68 7.66
CA PRO A 184 3.64 -16.53 7.71
C PRO A 184 3.18 -15.27 6.94
N PRO A 185 2.08 -15.30 6.18
CA PRO A 185 1.61 -14.12 5.45
C PRO A 185 1.05 -13.07 6.43
N PHE A 186 1.21 -11.80 6.08
CA PHE A 186 0.67 -10.67 6.84
C PHE A 186 -0.42 -9.99 6.02
N PHE A 187 -1.67 -10.03 6.49
CA PHE A 187 -2.84 -9.51 5.77
C PHE A 187 -3.40 -8.26 6.41
N LEU A 188 -3.84 -7.34 5.57
CA LEU A 188 -4.64 -6.17 5.94
C LEU A 188 -6.01 -6.23 5.24
N PHE A 189 -7.11 -6.23 6.02
CA PHE A 189 -8.47 -6.08 5.50
C PHE A 189 -8.81 -4.61 5.28
N CYS A 190 -8.92 -4.19 4.03
CA CYS A 190 -9.35 -2.85 3.65
C CYS A 190 -10.86 -2.83 3.38
N LEU A 191 -11.66 -2.83 4.44
CA LEU A 191 -13.12 -2.89 4.35
C LEU A 191 -13.76 -1.49 4.24
N GLY A 192 -14.95 -1.43 3.63
CA GLY A 192 -15.73 -0.20 3.49
C GLY A 192 -15.18 0.79 2.45
N VAL A 193 -14.23 0.35 1.64
CA VAL A 193 -13.77 1.11 0.48
C VAL A 193 -14.80 0.99 -0.63
N ASP A 194 -15.12 2.11 -1.31
CA ASP A 194 -16.04 2.10 -2.45
C ASP A 194 -15.68 0.99 -3.45
N TYR A 195 -16.69 0.21 -3.85
CA TYR A 195 -16.58 -0.95 -4.76
C TYR A 195 -15.81 -2.17 -4.21
N GLY A 196 -15.45 -2.17 -2.93
CA GLY A 196 -14.92 -3.32 -2.19
C GLY A 196 -15.95 -3.90 -1.23
N ALA A 197 -15.53 -4.84 -0.40
CA ALA A 197 -16.35 -5.47 0.60
C ALA A 197 -16.80 -4.48 1.69
N PRO A 198 -18.04 -4.56 2.19
CA PRO A 198 -18.55 -3.63 3.21
C PRO A 198 -17.85 -3.83 4.56
N ALA A 199 -17.72 -2.74 5.33
CA ALA A 199 -17.14 -2.78 6.68
C ALA A 199 -18.18 -3.28 7.71
N THR A 200 -18.52 -4.56 7.65
CA THR A 200 -19.42 -5.22 8.61
C THR A 200 -18.69 -6.35 9.31
N LEU A 201 -19.22 -6.75 10.48
CA LEU A 201 -18.69 -7.88 11.25
C LEU A 201 -18.77 -9.19 10.45
N GLU A 202 -19.88 -9.40 9.74
CA GLU A 202 -20.14 -10.59 8.92
C GLU A 202 -19.09 -10.69 7.81
N THR A 203 -18.80 -9.59 7.11
CA THR A 203 -17.79 -9.54 6.07
C THR A 203 -16.40 -9.87 6.63
N MET A 204 -16.03 -9.25 7.76
CA MET A 204 -14.75 -9.51 8.42
C MET A 204 -14.61 -10.97 8.82
N LEU A 205 -15.64 -11.58 9.41
CA LEU A 205 -15.62 -12.98 9.83
C LEU A 205 -15.56 -13.93 8.63
N LEU A 206 -16.31 -13.63 7.55
CA LEU A 206 -16.24 -14.39 6.31
C LEU A 206 -14.82 -14.37 5.73
N MET A 207 -14.25 -13.19 5.54
CA MET A 207 -12.91 -13.04 4.98
C MET A 207 -11.85 -13.72 5.86
N ARG A 208 -11.94 -13.57 7.18
CA ARG A 208 -11.06 -14.27 8.13
C ARG A 208 -11.14 -15.79 7.99
N SER A 209 -12.35 -16.35 7.77
CA SER A 209 -12.53 -17.81 7.61
C SER A 209 -11.86 -18.37 6.36
N MET A 210 -11.53 -17.53 5.38
CA MET A 210 -10.90 -17.89 4.11
C MET A 210 -9.37 -17.88 4.16
N PHE A 211 -8.77 -17.41 5.25
CA PHE A 211 -7.30 -17.37 5.37
C PHE A 211 -6.67 -18.76 5.33
N PRO A 212 -5.40 -18.86 4.91
CA PRO A 212 -4.61 -20.06 5.11
C PRO A 212 -4.69 -20.50 6.57
N LYS A 213 -4.82 -21.82 6.78
CA LYS A 213 -4.75 -22.37 8.13
C LYS A 213 -3.27 -22.50 8.48
N GLY A 214 -2.79 -21.71 9.38
CA GLY A 214 -1.45 -21.73 9.97
C GLY A 214 -1.57 -21.59 11.46
#